data_73f11bddebb90a4785cc2f69c7fb7448
#
_entry.id   73f11bddebb90a4785cc2f69c7fb7448
#
_cell.length_a   1.000
_cell.length_b   1.000
_cell.length_c   1.000
_cell.angle_alpha   90.00
_cell.angle_beta   90.00
_cell.angle_gamma   90.00
#
_symmetry.space_group_name_H-M   'P 1'
#
loop_
_entity.id
_entity.type
_entity.pdbx_description
1 polymer ?
#
loop_
_entity_poly.entity_id
_entity_poly.type
_entity_poly.pdbx_seq_one_letter_code
_entity_poly.pdbx_strand_id
1 'polypeptide(L)'
;MQSALKPLAAAVLLTCVSSVATADSGPFSQFIVFGDSLSDAGNFPDLQSPTLGGNPTGGLRFTNRTGPTYGPGEYIGEVGTQRLAGMLGLQSLPSTPLLPALLTGNPDGTNYAVGGYRTDQILDSINGDSIVEVGGLSRTRPGYLRENPRVDSNALYYLNGGGNDIFQLNTNPVTMAQAASNLVAGVGALQAAGARYIIVSDLPDVGTTPLGAFTGQAATFNFLSDQFNAELASQLQAQGGNYVLVNNRLLLAEVRADLAAFGFDPNVAQTAVCFDASAGNCQADPVYSLGGSAPDPSRLLFNDAVHPTTAVHQISADYLYSILSAPWEVSLLPEMGRSALRA
;
A
#
# COMPACT_ATOMS: atom_id res chain seq x y z
N MET A 1 -3.86 -76.71 -46.02
CA MET A 1 -4.85 -75.73 -45.54
C MET A 1 -4.43 -75.27 -44.16
N GLN A 2 -3.73 -74.15 -44.10
CA GLN A 2 -3.31 -73.53 -42.86
C GLN A 2 -3.99 -72.16 -42.74
N SER A 3 -4.88 -72.03 -41.79
CA SER A 3 -5.57 -70.80 -41.45
C SER A 3 -4.71 -69.99 -40.45
N ALA A 4 -4.32 -68.82 -40.90
CA ALA A 4 -3.55 -67.85 -40.07
C ALA A 4 -4.53 -67.01 -39.22
N LEU A 5 -4.40 -67.12 -37.93
CA LEU A 5 -5.03 -66.23 -36.94
C LEU A 5 -4.27 -64.90 -36.86
N LYS A 6 -4.97 -63.79 -37.10
CA LYS A 6 -4.45 -62.44 -36.89
C LYS A 6 -4.67 -62.05 -35.43
N PRO A 7 -3.69 -61.46 -34.71
CA PRO A 7 -3.94 -60.95 -33.37
C PRO A 7 -4.62 -59.56 -33.46
N LEU A 8 -5.70 -59.42 -32.67
CA LEU A 8 -6.40 -58.15 -32.42
C LEU A 8 -5.56 -57.36 -31.37
N ALA A 9 -5.00 -56.26 -31.81
CA ALA A 9 -4.36 -55.33 -30.89
C ALA A 9 -5.45 -54.40 -30.28
N ALA A 10 -5.69 -54.59 -28.99
CA ALA A 10 -6.54 -53.70 -28.20
C ALA A 10 -5.71 -52.46 -27.79
N ALA A 11 -6.00 -51.30 -28.36
CA ALA A 11 -5.45 -50.02 -27.91
C ALA A 11 -6.19 -49.58 -26.65
N VAL A 12 -5.51 -49.62 -25.50
CA VAL A 12 -6.01 -48.99 -24.26
C VAL A 12 -5.71 -47.50 -24.33
N LEU A 13 -6.76 -46.68 -24.57
CA LEU A 13 -6.66 -45.25 -24.41
C LEU A 13 -6.60 -44.90 -22.92
N LEU A 14 -5.42 -44.54 -22.44
CA LEU A 14 -5.25 -43.98 -21.11
C LEU A 14 -5.65 -42.48 -21.20
N THR A 15 -6.86 -42.15 -20.80
CA THR A 15 -7.26 -40.75 -20.58
C THR A 15 -6.65 -40.25 -19.29
N CYS A 16 -5.55 -39.50 -19.40
CA CYS A 16 -5.02 -38.70 -18.28
C CYS A 16 -6.06 -37.62 -17.99
N VAL A 17 -6.88 -37.81 -16.98
CA VAL A 17 -7.62 -36.73 -16.36
C VAL A 17 -6.60 -35.92 -15.56
N SER A 18 -6.10 -34.83 -16.16
CA SER A 18 -5.38 -33.82 -15.43
C SER A 18 -6.35 -33.18 -14.46
N SER A 19 -6.30 -33.57 -13.19
CA SER A 19 -6.92 -32.78 -12.13
C SER A 19 -6.19 -31.42 -12.15
N VAL A 20 -6.87 -30.39 -12.67
CA VAL A 20 -6.49 -29.02 -12.42
C VAL A 20 -6.61 -28.87 -10.90
N ALA A 21 -5.48 -28.86 -10.21
CA ALA A 21 -5.45 -28.42 -8.82
C ALA A 21 -5.99 -26.99 -8.84
N THR A 22 -7.22 -26.79 -8.38
CA THR A 22 -7.69 -25.47 -8.02
C THR A 22 -6.72 -24.98 -6.96
N ALA A 23 -5.92 -23.97 -7.29
CA ALA A 23 -5.17 -23.25 -6.29
C ALA A 23 -6.19 -22.89 -5.19
N ASP A 24 -5.86 -23.25 -3.96
CA ASP A 24 -6.67 -22.90 -2.80
C ASP A 24 -6.78 -21.37 -2.84
N SER A 25 -7.94 -20.86 -3.26
CA SER A 25 -8.17 -19.42 -3.32
C SER A 25 -8.09 -18.98 -1.87
N GLY A 26 -7.10 -18.15 -1.56
CA GLY A 26 -6.92 -17.59 -0.22
C GLY A 26 -8.24 -17.01 0.33
N PRO A 27 -8.29 -16.55 1.58
CA PRO A 27 -9.53 -16.16 2.25
C PRO A 27 -10.27 -15.02 1.54
N PHE A 28 -9.62 -14.31 0.60
CA PHE A 28 -10.20 -13.19 -0.12
C PHE A 28 -10.10 -13.39 -1.64
N SER A 29 -11.14 -12.95 -2.34
CA SER A 29 -11.22 -13.01 -3.81
C SER A 29 -10.39 -11.94 -4.52
N GLN A 30 -10.29 -10.76 -3.92
CA GLN A 30 -9.60 -9.57 -4.44
C GLN A 30 -9.09 -8.70 -3.30
N PHE A 31 -8.14 -7.82 -3.62
CA PHE A 31 -7.69 -6.78 -2.73
C PHE A 31 -7.89 -5.40 -3.38
N ILE A 32 -8.76 -4.58 -2.78
CA ILE A 32 -9.13 -3.25 -3.26
C ILE A 32 -8.53 -2.23 -2.31
N VAL A 33 -7.74 -1.30 -2.84
CA VAL A 33 -6.96 -0.35 -2.04
C VAL A 33 -7.34 1.08 -2.38
N PHE A 34 -7.60 1.89 -1.36
CA PHE A 34 -7.80 3.33 -1.45
C PHE A 34 -6.82 4.03 -0.52
N GLY A 35 -6.18 5.08 -0.98
CA GLY A 35 -5.19 5.75 -0.15
C GLY A 35 -4.35 6.78 -0.89
N ASP A 36 -3.23 7.07 -0.29
CA ASP A 36 -2.23 8.03 -0.76
C ASP A 36 -0.93 7.34 -1.22
N SER A 37 0.18 8.08 -1.20
CA SER A 37 1.50 7.58 -1.60
C SER A 37 1.98 6.35 -0.83
N LEU A 38 1.53 6.13 0.42
CA LEU A 38 1.93 4.98 1.22
C LEU A 38 1.39 3.65 0.66
N SER A 39 0.39 3.72 -0.21
CA SER A 39 -0.30 2.56 -0.79
C SER A 39 -0.34 2.57 -2.31
N ASP A 40 0.15 3.63 -2.98
CA ASP A 40 0.15 3.75 -4.44
C ASP A 40 0.99 2.66 -5.10
N ALA A 41 0.32 1.82 -5.89
CA ALA A 41 0.94 0.70 -6.59
C ALA A 41 1.64 1.08 -7.90
N GLY A 42 1.68 2.38 -8.24
CA GLY A 42 2.33 2.89 -9.44
C GLY A 42 1.39 3.55 -10.45
N ASN A 43 0.46 4.38 -9.98
CA ASN A 43 -0.41 5.18 -10.85
C ASN A 43 0.39 6.24 -11.64
N PHE A 44 1.52 6.73 -11.11
CA PHE A 44 2.44 7.60 -11.84
C PHE A 44 3.47 6.79 -12.64
N PRO A 45 3.97 7.31 -13.78
CA PRO A 45 5.05 6.65 -14.52
C PRO A 45 6.38 6.79 -13.77
N ASP A 46 7.18 5.73 -13.77
CA ASP A 46 8.59 5.81 -13.36
C ASP A 46 9.43 6.37 -14.54
N LEU A 47 9.51 7.69 -14.61
CA LEU A 47 10.24 8.39 -15.68
C LEU A 47 11.76 8.18 -15.64
N GLN A 48 12.30 7.66 -14.54
CA GLN A 48 13.74 7.36 -14.40
C GLN A 48 14.07 5.93 -14.84
N SER A 49 13.08 5.10 -15.07
CA SER A 49 13.29 3.78 -15.65
C SER A 49 13.78 3.91 -17.08
N PRO A 50 14.82 3.16 -17.50
CA PRO A 50 15.30 3.15 -18.89
C PRO A 50 14.24 2.64 -19.89
N THR A 51 13.21 1.98 -19.41
CA THR A 51 12.03 1.62 -20.19
C THR A 51 10.82 2.32 -19.58
N LEU A 52 10.11 3.14 -20.35
CA LEU A 52 8.87 3.79 -19.89
C LEU A 52 7.94 2.74 -19.29
N GLY A 53 7.67 2.84 -18.00
CA GLY A 53 6.95 1.80 -17.28
C GLY A 53 7.74 0.52 -17.00
N GLY A 54 9.07 0.54 -17.15
CA GLY A 54 9.99 -0.60 -17.09
C GLY A 54 10.18 -1.27 -15.73
N ASN A 55 9.26 -1.03 -14.85
CA ASN A 55 9.06 -1.82 -13.67
C ASN A 55 8.05 -2.94 -14.01
N PRO A 56 8.39 -4.23 -13.85
CA PRO A 56 7.48 -5.33 -14.16
C PRO A 56 6.16 -5.27 -13.38
N THR A 57 6.09 -4.49 -12.32
CA THR A 57 4.91 -4.35 -11.46
C THR A 57 4.18 -3.00 -11.60
N GLY A 58 4.52 -2.14 -12.58
CA GLY A 58 3.87 -0.85 -12.79
C GLY A 58 4.79 0.36 -12.56
N GLY A 59 4.24 1.56 -12.40
CA GLY A 59 4.95 2.82 -12.38
C GLY A 59 5.72 3.16 -11.10
N LEU A 60 5.85 4.46 -10.84
CA LEU A 60 6.48 5.02 -9.66
C LEU A 60 5.72 4.64 -8.38
N ARG A 61 6.44 4.14 -7.39
CA ARG A 61 5.99 3.96 -6.02
C ARG A 61 6.83 4.82 -5.10
N PHE A 62 6.24 5.25 -4.00
CA PHE A 62 6.87 6.19 -3.08
C PHE A 62 7.69 5.43 -2.01
N THR A 63 8.75 4.76 -2.47
CA THR A 63 9.71 4.02 -1.65
C THR A 63 11.04 3.90 -2.38
N ASN A 64 12.04 3.25 -1.78
CA ASN A 64 13.36 3.11 -2.39
C ASN A 64 13.39 2.10 -3.55
N ARG A 65 14.38 2.25 -4.41
CA ARG A 65 14.71 1.23 -5.41
C ARG A 65 15.22 -0.04 -4.74
N THR A 66 14.97 -1.15 -5.40
CA THR A 66 15.58 -2.43 -5.02
C THR A 66 17.01 -2.48 -5.51
N GLY A 67 17.89 -2.96 -4.65
CA GLY A 67 19.31 -3.09 -4.94
C GLY A 67 20.17 -2.04 -4.24
N PRO A 68 21.44 -2.38 -3.98
CA PRO A 68 22.31 -1.56 -3.14
C PRO A 68 22.92 -0.35 -3.86
N THR A 69 22.83 -0.29 -5.18
CA THR A 69 23.54 0.72 -5.98
C THR A 69 22.64 1.79 -6.56
N TYR A 70 21.33 1.57 -6.58
CA TYR A 70 20.35 2.45 -7.25
C TYR A 70 20.68 2.66 -8.72
N GLY A 71 21.40 1.71 -9.33
CA GLY A 71 21.85 1.77 -10.71
C GLY A 71 20.75 1.49 -11.73
N PRO A 72 21.06 1.64 -13.01
CA PRO A 72 20.15 1.27 -14.08
C PRO A 72 19.70 -0.19 -13.98
N GLY A 73 18.39 -0.43 -14.09
CA GLY A 73 17.81 -1.76 -13.98
C GLY A 73 17.33 -2.14 -12.56
N GLU A 74 17.58 -1.32 -11.56
CA GLU A 74 17.00 -1.46 -10.24
C GLU A 74 15.63 -0.78 -10.23
N TYR A 75 14.61 -1.53 -9.82
CA TYR A 75 13.24 -1.04 -9.80
C TYR A 75 12.90 -0.41 -8.46
N ILE A 76 11.95 0.52 -8.45
CA ILE A 76 11.34 0.97 -7.21
C ILE A 76 10.61 -0.20 -6.56
N GLY A 77 10.85 -0.40 -5.28
CA GLY A 77 10.32 -1.52 -4.52
C GLY A 77 8.80 -1.44 -4.33
N GLU A 78 8.24 -2.48 -3.74
CA GLU A 78 6.82 -2.57 -3.48
C GLU A 78 6.44 -1.84 -2.19
N VAL A 79 5.28 -1.17 -2.21
CA VAL A 79 4.65 -0.61 -1.00
C VAL A 79 3.96 -1.70 -0.18
N GLY A 80 3.61 -1.39 1.08
CA GLY A 80 3.05 -2.37 2.02
C GLY A 80 1.82 -3.10 1.51
N THR A 81 0.92 -2.42 0.80
CA THR A 81 -0.27 -3.04 0.22
C THR A 81 0.03 -4.03 -0.91
N GLN A 82 1.07 -3.80 -1.71
CA GLN A 82 1.50 -4.77 -2.72
C GLN A 82 2.13 -6.02 -2.08
N ARG A 83 2.95 -5.83 -1.03
CA ARG A 83 3.54 -6.93 -0.27
C ARG A 83 2.47 -7.76 0.42
N LEU A 84 1.51 -7.12 1.07
CA LEU A 84 0.36 -7.81 1.67
C LEU A 84 -0.43 -8.61 0.62
N ALA A 85 -0.69 -8.01 -0.54
CA ALA A 85 -1.36 -8.71 -1.63
C ALA A 85 -0.61 -10.01 -2.01
N GLY A 86 0.72 -9.93 -2.19
CA GLY A 86 1.55 -11.10 -2.47
C GLY A 86 1.46 -12.18 -1.38
N MET A 87 1.47 -11.81 -0.10
CA MET A 87 1.33 -12.73 1.04
C MET A 87 -0.05 -13.41 1.06
N LEU A 88 -1.08 -12.75 0.55
CA LEU A 88 -2.45 -13.29 0.44
C LEU A 88 -2.69 -14.06 -0.87
N GLY A 89 -1.68 -14.19 -1.75
CA GLY A 89 -1.83 -14.79 -3.07
C GLY A 89 -2.63 -13.93 -4.05
N LEU A 90 -2.72 -12.63 -3.79
CA LEU A 90 -3.46 -11.65 -4.57
C LEU A 90 -2.50 -10.68 -5.28
N GLN A 91 -3.06 -9.76 -6.07
CA GLN A 91 -2.34 -8.68 -6.72
C GLN A 91 -2.88 -7.33 -6.27
N SER A 92 -2.00 -6.31 -6.26
CA SER A 92 -2.35 -4.91 -6.05
C SER A 92 -1.72 -4.09 -7.17
N LEU A 93 -2.41 -4.01 -8.30
CA LEU A 93 -2.01 -3.24 -9.48
C LEU A 93 -2.71 -1.87 -9.49
N PRO A 94 -2.06 -0.82 -10.05
CA PRO A 94 -2.65 0.51 -10.11
C PRO A 94 -3.95 0.51 -10.92
N SER A 95 -4.97 1.21 -10.43
CA SER A 95 -6.28 1.29 -11.08
C SER A 95 -6.29 2.26 -12.26
N THR A 96 -5.54 3.35 -12.15
CA THR A 96 -5.61 4.48 -13.07
C THR A 96 -4.21 4.94 -13.51
N PRO A 97 -3.34 4.00 -13.97
CA PRO A 97 -1.99 4.37 -14.33
C PRO A 97 -1.98 5.38 -15.47
N LEU A 98 -1.16 6.44 -15.35
CA LEU A 98 -1.04 7.47 -16.39
C LEU A 98 -0.54 6.91 -17.72
N LEU A 99 0.32 5.89 -17.67
CA LEU A 99 0.68 5.13 -18.87
C LEU A 99 -0.27 3.93 -19.00
N PRO A 100 -1.16 3.94 -20.00
CA PRO A 100 -2.17 2.90 -20.17
C PRO A 100 -1.57 1.56 -20.54
N ALA A 101 -2.35 0.49 -20.36
CA ALA A 101 -2.00 -0.89 -20.63
C ALA A 101 -1.39 -1.14 -22.03
N LEU A 102 -1.78 -0.35 -23.02
CA LEU A 102 -1.21 -0.42 -24.38
C LEU A 102 0.31 -0.16 -24.38
N LEU A 103 0.81 0.69 -23.48
CA LEU A 103 2.24 1.04 -23.40
C LEU A 103 3.00 0.19 -22.35
N THR A 104 2.33 -0.28 -21.32
CA THR A 104 2.95 -1.01 -20.21
C THR A 104 2.74 -2.51 -20.25
N GLY A 105 1.74 -2.98 -21.01
CA GLY A 105 1.30 -4.37 -21.01
C GLY A 105 0.50 -4.78 -19.77
N ASN A 106 0.34 -3.89 -18.78
CA ASN A 106 -0.37 -4.17 -17.54
C ASN A 106 -1.82 -3.66 -17.61
N PRO A 107 -2.83 -4.48 -17.30
CA PRO A 107 -4.22 -4.04 -17.22
C PRO A 107 -4.42 -3.10 -16.03
N ASP A 108 -5.50 -2.30 -16.08
CA ASP A 108 -5.95 -1.53 -14.93
C ASP A 108 -6.31 -2.46 -13.77
N GLY A 109 -5.81 -2.15 -12.60
CA GLY A 109 -5.99 -2.95 -11.39
C GLY A 109 -7.06 -2.41 -10.46
N THR A 110 -6.90 -2.76 -9.18
CA THR A 110 -7.84 -2.48 -8.09
C THR A 110 -7.23 -1.59 -6.99
N ASN A 111 -6.03 -1.06 -7.22
CA ASN A 111 -5.39 -0.13 -6.30
C ASN A 111 -5.64 1.31 -6.75
N TYR A 112 -6.59 1.97 -6.08
CA TYR A 112 -7.01 3.36 -6.31
C TYR A 112 -6.24 4.38 -5.47
N ALA A 113 -5.22 3.94 -4.72
CA ALA A 113 -4.35 4.84 -3.98
C ALA A 113 -3.46 5.64 -4.94
N VAL A 114 -3.35 6.95 -4.72
CA VAL A 114 -2.59 7.86 -5.58
C VAL A 114 -1.73 8.78 -4.73
N GLY A 115 -0.47 8.91 -5.07
CA GLY A 115 0.46 9.81 -4.40
C GLY A 115 -0.08 11.24 -4.31
N GLY A 116 0.02 11.85 -3.13
CA GLY A 116 -0.46 13.20 -2.89
C GLY A 116 -1.94 13.34 -2.57
N TYR A 117 -2.75 12.28 -2.68
CA TYR A 117 -4.18 12.33 -2.38
C TYR A 117 -4.43 12.72 -0.92
N ARG A 118 -5.32 13.69 -0.73
CA ARG A 118 -5.98 13.99 0.53
C ARG A 118 -7.21 13.11 0.70
N THR A 119 -7.77 13.12 1.89
CA THR A 119 -8.92 12.26 2.23
C THR A 119 -10.16 12.53 1.40
N ASP A 120 -10.38 13.77 0.92
CA ASP A 120 -11.46 14.10 -0.03
C ASP A 120 -11.27 13.41 -1.38
N GLN A 121 -10.05 13.39 -1.91
CA GLN A 121 -9.72 12.72 -3.17
C GLN A 121 -9.75 11.19 -3.02
N ILE A 122 -9.40 10.66 -1.84
CA ILE A 122 -9.58 9.25 -1.52
C ILE A 122 -11.06 8.88 -1.52
N LEU A 123 -11.92 9.69 -0.94
CA LEU A 123 -13.38 9.50 -0.99
C LEU A 123 -13.89 9.55 -2.44
N ASP A 124 -13.40 10.49 -3.26
CA ASP A 124 -13.74 10.58 -4.68
C ASP A 124 -13.31 9.33 -5.44
N SER A 125 -12.17 8.74 -5.12
CA SER A 125 -11.73 7.47 -5.75
C SER A 125 -12.64 6.28 -5.40
N ILE A 126 -13.45 6.39 -4.35
CA ILE A 126 -14.46 5.39 -3.98
C ILE A 126 -15.78 5.63 -4.72
N ASN A 127 -16.37 6.83 -4.63
CA ASN A 127 -17.74 7.11 -5.09
C ASN A 127 -17.88 8.24 -6.13
N GLY A 128 -16.81 8.99 -6.37
CA GLY A 128 -16.69 10.06 -7.37
C GLY A 128 -15.89 9.63 -8.60
N ASP A 129 -14.79 10.32 -8.87
CA ASP A 129 -13.82 10.00 -9.93
C ASP A 129 -12.40 9.91 -9.35
N SER A 130 -11.64 8.90 -9.77
CA SER A 130 -10.20 8.80 -9.51
C SER A 130 -9.45 9.57 -10.61
N ILE A 131 -8.70 10.62 -10.22
CA ILE A 131 -8.00 11.50 -11.16
C ILE A 131 -6.51 11.46 -10.84
N VAL A 132 -5.72 10.87 -11.71
CA VAL A 132 -4.25 10.89 -11.61
C VAL A 132 -3.72 11.96 -12.55
N GLU A 133 -2.94 12.90 -11.99
CA GLU A 133 -2.40 14.02 -12.76
C GLU A 133 -0.98 14.34 -12.32
N VAL A 134 -0.06 14.48 -13.29
CA VAL A 134 1.30 14.97 -13.08
C VAL A 134 1.89 15.54 -14.38
N GLY A 135 2.56 16.68 -14.27
CA GLY A 135 3.33 17.25 -15.38
C GLY A 135 2.50 17.54 -16.65
N GLY A 136 1.22 17.85 -16.53
CA GLY A 136 0.30 18.09 -17.64
C GLY A 136 -0.27 16.82 -18.26
N LEU A 137 0.06 15.64 -17.76
CA LEU A 137 -0.61 14.39 -18.09
C LEU A 137 -1.71 14.16 -17.08
N SER A 138 -2.88 13.72 -17.54
CA SER A 138 -4.00 13.39 -16.69
C SER A 138 -4.75 12.18 -17.20
N ARG A 139 -5.20 11.32 -16.29
CA ARG A 139 -6.12 10.23 -16.55
C ARG A 139 -7.21 10.22 -15.50
N THR A 140 -8.44 10.13 -15.94
CA THR A 140 -9.62 10.00 -15.08
C THR A 140 -10.25 8.63 -15.27
N ARG A 141 -10.64 8.01 -14.17
CA ARG A 141 -11.44 6.79 -14.14
C ARG A 141 -12.61 7.01 -13.17
N PRO A 142 -13.79 6.45 -13.44
CA PRO A 142 -14.87 6.44 -12.45
C PRO A 142 -14.38 5.81 -11.14
N GLY A 143 -14.79 6.37 -10.01
CA GLY A 143 -14.51 5.79 -8.70
C GLY A 143 -15.07 4.38 -8.59
N TYR A 144 -14.49 3.59 -7.69
CA TYR A 144 -14.75 2.15 -7.60
C TYR A 144 -16.24 1.77 -7.56
N LEU A 145 -17.05 2.46 -6.75
CA LEU A 145 -18.49 2.15 -6.61
C LEU A 145 -19.33 2.57 -7.83
N ARG A 146 -18.85 3.48 -8.66
CA ARG A 146 -19.52 3.83 -9.91
C ARG A 146 -19.41 2.70 -10.96
N GLU A 147 -18.28 1.98 -10.94
CA GLU A 147 -18.09 0.79 -11.78
C GLU A 147 -18.65 -0.48 -11.11
N ASN A 148 -18.66 -0.52 -9.77
CA ASN A 148 -19.06 -1.67 -8.96
C ASN A 148 -20.15 -1.29 -7.95
N PRO A 149 -21.39 -1.00 -8.39
CA PRO A 149 -22.48 -0.58 -7.49
C PRO A 149 -22.89 -1.67 -6.48
N ARG A 150 -22.52 -2.91 -6.75
CA ARG A 150 -22.55 -4.04 -5.81
C ARG A 150 -21.15 -4.61 -5.74
N VAL A 151 -20.54 -4.46 -4.61
CA VAL A 151 -19.14 -4.88 -4.41
C VAL A 151 -19.06 -6.37 -4.11
N ASP A 152 -17.88 -6.95 -4.36
CA ASP A 152 -17.61 -8.32 -3.96
C ASP A 152 -17.48 -8.41 -2.43
N SER A 153 -18.41 -9.12 -1.80
CA SER A 153 -18.43 -9.28 -0.34
C SER A 153 -17.29 -10.15 0.21
N ASN A 154 -16.56 -10.86 -0.66
CA ASN A 154 -15.38 -11.66 -0.30
C ASN A 154 -14.07 -10.93 -0.61
N ALA A 155 -14.12 -9.73 -1.19
CA ALA A 155 -12.93 -8.92 -1.36
C ALA A 155 -12.50 -8.29 -0.04
N LEU A 156 -11.18 -8.08 0.11
CA LEU A 156 -10.58 -7.29 1.16
C LEU A 156 -10.48 -5.83 0.68
N TYR A 157 -10.92 -4.89 1.50
CA TYR A 157 -10.85 -3.45 1.26
C TYR A 157 -9.89 -2.82 2.24
N TYR A 158 -9.05 -1.92 1.77
CA TYR A 158 -8.08 -1.21 2.60
C TYR A 158 -8.14 0.29 2.32
N LEU A 159 -8.16 1.09 3.39
CA LEU A 159 -8.16 2.55 3.34
C LEU A 159 -7.05 3.11 4.24
N ASN A 160 -6.26 4.04 3.72
CA ASN A 160 -5.37 4.91 4.49
C ASN A 160 -5.44 6.34 3.96
N GLY A 161 -5.01 7.31 4.76
CA GLY A 161 -4.96 8.73 4.37
C GLY A 161 -4.81 9.65 5.57
N GLY A 162 -4.78 10.96 5.30
CA GLY A 162 -4.69 12.01 6.30
C GLY A 162 -3.34 12.73 6.35
N GLY A 163 -2.25 12.09 5.92
CA GLY A 163 -0.93 12.70 5.89
C GLY A 163 -0.88 13.94 4.99
N ASN A 164 -1.42 13.83 3.80
CA ASN A 164 -1.47 14.95 2.85
C ASN A 164 -2.41 16.07 3.29
N ASP A 165 -3.46 15.76 4.04
CA ASP A 165 -4.32 16.79 4.65
C ASP A 165 -3.50 17.66 5.62
N ILE A 166 -2.60 17.06 6.41
CA ILE A 166 -1.68 17.77 7.30
C ILE A 166 -0.64 18.57 6.52
N PHE A 167 0.04 17.96 5.56
CA PHE A 167 1.13 18.63 4.81
C PHE A 167 0.63 19.77 3.92
N GLN A 168 -0.61 19.71 3.47
CA GLN A 168 -1.22 20.70 2.57
C GLN A 168 -2.12 21.72 3.26
N LEU A 169 -2.17 21.78 4.60
CA LEU A 169 -3.07 22.67 5.36
C LEU A 169 -2.97 24.15 4.95
N ASN A 170 -1.78 24.62 4.57
CA ASN A 170 -1.58 26.00 4.15
C ASN A 170 -2.19 26.33 2.78
N THR A 171 -2.35 25.35 1.91
CA THR A 171 -2.88 25.50 0.55
C THR A 171 -4.31 24.98 0.42
N ASN A 172 -4.66 23.98 1.23
CA ASN A 172 -5.97 23.34 1.26
C ASN A 172 -6.43 23.21 2.73
N PRO A 173 -6.96 24.29 3.34
CA PRO A 173 -7.37 24.26 4.74
C PRO A 173 -8.50 23.25 4.97
N VAL A 174 -8.30 22.35 5.95
CA VAL A 174 -9.27 21.36 6.36
C VAL A 174 -9.12 21.10 7.86
N THR A 175 -10.18 20.78 8.56
CA THR A 175 -10.06 20.30 9.95
C THR A 175 -9.76 18.80 9.97
N MET A 176 -9.06 18.33 10.99
CA MET A 176 -8.77 16.88 11.12
C MET A 176 -10.07 16.07 11.29
N ALA A 177 -11.11 16.65 11.89
CA ALA A 177 -12.43 16.05 11.94
C ALA A 177 -13.06 15.85 10.55
N GLN A 178 -12.91 16.85 9.65
CA GLN A 178 -13.43 16.73 8.29
C GLN A 178 -12.60 15.72 7.48
N ALA A 179 -11.27 15.74 7.61
CA ALA A 179 -10.40 14.77 6.95
C ALA A 179 -10.73 13.32 7.40
N ALA A 180 -10.93 13.09 8.70
CA ALA A 180 -11.38 11.80 9.21
C ALA A 180 -12.76 11.41 8.66
N SER A 181 -13.71 12.38 8.62
CA SER A 181 -15.07 12.16 8.11
C SER A 181 -15.07 11.68 6.64
N ASN A 182 -14.14 12.13 5.81
CA ASN A 182 -14.03 11.66 4.43
C ASN A 182 -13.69 10.17 4.35
N LEU A 183 -12.74 9.68 5.16
CA LEU A 183 -12.43 8.24 5.20
C LEU A 183 -13.60 7.43 5.76
N VAL A 184 -14.24 7.93 6.82
CA VAL A 184 -15.43 7.30 7.43
C VAL A 184 -16.56 7.19 6.43
N ALA A 185 -16.82 8.26 5.65
CA ALA A 185 -17.80 8.24 4.58
C ALA A 185 -17.47 7.18 3.50
N GLY A 186 -16.19 7.03 3.16
CA GLY A 186 -15.74 5.97 2.25
C GLY A 186 -16.03 4.57 2.79
N VAL A 187 -15.74 4.32 4.08
CA VAL A 187 -16.08 3.06 4.75
C VAL A 187 -17.59 2.81 4.69
N GLY A 188 -18.39 3.82 5.03
CA GLY A 188 -19.86 3.71 4.99
C GLY A 188 -20.41 3.41 3.60
N ALA A 189 -19.85 4.04 2.57
CA ALA A 189 -20.24 3.80 1.19
C ALA A 189 -19.92 2.35 0.76
N LEU A 190 -18.74 1.84 1.11
CA LEU A 190 -18.35 0.45 0.84
C LEU A 190 -19.25 -0.56 1.59
N GLN A 191 -19.55 -0.31 2.88
CA GLN A 191 -20.45 -1.14 3.67
C GLN A 191 -21.86 -1.17 3.07
N ALA A 192 -22.38 0.00 2.69
CA ALA A 192 -23.70 0.11 2.04
C ALA A 192 -23.77 -0.65 0.71
N ALA A 193 -22.66 -0.73 -0.02
CA ALA A 193 -22.54 -1.50 -1.27
C ALA A 193 -22.34 -3.02 -1.03
N GLY A 194 -22.07 -3.46 0.22
CA GLY A 194 -21.97 -4.88 0.59
C GLY A 194 -20.58 -5.36 0.99
N ALA A 195 -19.59 -4.47 1.15
CA ALA A 195 -18.26 -4.83 1.63
C ALA A 195 -18.31 -5.37 3.07
N ARG A 196 -17.57 -6.46 3.35
CA ARG A 196 -17.55 -7.12 4.65
C ARG A 196 -16.21 -7.04 5.35
N TYR A 197 -15.12 -7.05 4.61
CA TYR A 197 -13.76 -7.09 5.13
C TYR A 197 -13.08 -5.76 4.80
N ILE A 198 -13.14 -4.82 5.72
CA ILE A 198 -12.61 -3.47 5.55
C ILE A 198 -11.53 -3.23 6.60
N ILE A 199 -10.33 -2.90 6.16
CA ILE A 199 -9.24 -2.42 6.99
C ILE A 199 -9.14 -0.91 6.81
N VAL A 200 -9.09 -0.18 7.91
CA VAL A 200 -8.78 1.25 7.96
C VAL A 200 -7.49 1.42 8.74
N SER A 201 -6.52 2.08 8.16
CA SER A 201 -5.26 2.38 8.81
C SER A 201 -5.32 3.75 9.47
N ASP A 202 -4.92 3.84 10.73
CA ASP A 202 -4.65 5.13 11.34
C ASP A 202 -3.37 5.76 10.77
N LEU A 203 -3.16 7.03 11.06
CA LEU A 203 -2.02 7.79 10.60
C LEU A 203 -0.86 7.65 11.59
N PRO A 204 0.35 7.26 11.17
CA PRO A 204 1.53 7.35 12.03
C PRO A 204 1.83 8.80 12.43
N ASP A 205 2.66 9.00 13.45
CA ASP A 205 3.10 10.34 13.87
C ASP A 205 3.94 10.99 12.77
N VAL A 206 3.30 11.75 11.86
CA VAL A 206 3.97 12.33 10.68
C VAL A 206 5.02 13.38 11.05
N GLY A 207 4.99 13.93 12.26
CA GLY A 207 6.06 14.79 12.77
C GLY A 207 7.36 14.05 13.08
N THR A 208 7.34 12.72 13.11
CA THR A 208 8.54 11.89 13.27
C THR A 208 9.27 11.62 11.96
N THR A 209 8.73 12.08 10.85
CA THR A 209 9.37 12.03 9.54
C THR A 209 10.55 13.01 9.45
N PRO A 210 11.51 12.82 8.56
CA PRO A 210 12.55 13.81 8.28
C PRO A 210 12.01 15.20 7.98
N LEU A 211 10.85 15.31 7.30
CA LEU A 211 10.19 16.59 7.03
C LEU A 211 9.82 17.34 8.32
N GLY A 212 9.26 16.63 9.31
CA GLY A 212 8.91 17.23 10.59
C GLY A 212 10.12 17.83 11.30
N ALA A 213 11.24 17.11 11.30
CA ALA A 213 12.49 17.58 11.87
C ALA A 213 13.08 18.76 11.08
N PHE A 214 13.13 18.66 9.76
CA PHE A 214 13.70 19.66 8.87
C PHE A 214 12.96 20.99 8.91
N THR A 215 11.62 20.94 8.95
CA THR A 215 10.78 22.16 9.00
C THR A 215 10.62 22.73 10.40
N GLY A 216 11.06 22.02 11.44
CA GLY A 216 10.82 22.38 12.84
C GLY A 216 9.36 22.22 13.27
N GLN A 217 8.53 21.51 12.48
CA GLN A 217 7.10 21.35 12.71
C GLN A 217 6.73 20.01 13.35
N ALA A 218 7.69 19.23 13.80
CA ALA A 218 7.46 17.88 14.35
C ALA A 218 6.35 17.84 15.40
N ALA A 219 6.34 18.76 16.37
CA ALA A 219 5.31 18.81 17.41
C ALA A 219 3.90 19.13 16.85
N THR A 220 3.83 20.06 15.89
CA THR A 220 2.56 20.43 15.23
C THR A 220 2.01 19.26 14.42
N PHE A 221 2.85 18.60 13.64
CA PHE A 221 2.43 17.46 12.82
C PHE A 221 1.98 16.27 13.69
N ASN A 222 2.67 15.99 14.79
CA ASN A 222 2.25 14.94 15.71
C ASN A 222 0.91 15.28 16.38
N PHE A 223 0.71 16.52 16.80
CA PHE A 223 -0.56 16.97 17.35
C PHE A 223 -1.72 16.81 16.35
N LEU A 224 -1.49 17.14 15.08
CA LEU A 224 -2.50 16.97 14.03
C LEU A 224 -2.76 15.49 13.73
N SER A 225 -1.72 14.63 13.75
CA SER A 225 -1.87 13.18 13.64
C SER A 225 -2.72 12.62 14.78
N ASP A 226 -2.49 13.10 16.02
CA ASP A 226 -3.29 12.72 17.20
C ASP A 226 -4.75 13.10 17.03
N GLN A 227 -5.02 14.34 16.61
CA GLN A 227 -6.38 14.80 16.37
C GLN A 227 -7.07 13.98 15.28
N PHE A 228 -6.40 13.76 14.15
CA PHE A 228 -6.95 12.95 13.08
C PHE A 228 -7.30 11.54 13.52
N ASN A 229 -6.40 10.86 14.22
CA ASN A 229 -6.62 9.49 14.69
C ASN A 229 -7.73 9.38 15.74
N ALA A 230 -7.82 10.36 16.65
CA ALA A 230 -8.90 10.43 17.63
C ALA A 230 -10.27 10.61 16.95
N GLU A 231 -10.36 11.52 15.97
CA GLU A 231 -11.57 11.75 15.18
C GLU A 231 -11.93 10.53 14.34
N LEU A 232 -10.97 9.92 13.65
CA LEU A 232 -11.17 8.72 12.85
C LEU A 232 -11.75 7.57 13.70
N ALA A 233 -11.13 7.29 14.85
CA ALA A 233 -11.59 6.23 15.74
C ALA A 233 -13.01 6.51 16.31
N SER A 234 -13.25 7.75 16.73
CA SER A 234 -14.55 8.18 17.29
C SER A 234 -15.67 8.08 16.26
N GLN A 235 -15.42 8.58 15.03
CA GLN A 235 -16.43 8.60 13.97
C GLN A 235 -16.71 7.21 13.41
N LEU A 236 -15.67 6.35 13.24
CA LEU A 236 -15.86 4.95 12.87
C LEU A 236 -16.67 4.19 13.92
N GLN A 237 -16.39 4.42 15.20
CA GLN A 237 -17.17 3.82 16.30
C GLN A 237 -18.64 4.27 16.25
N ALA A 238 -18.88 5.55 16.02
CA ALA A 238 -20.24 6.10 15.92
C ALA A 238 -21.01 5.57 14.71
N GLN A 239 -20.32 5.41 13.57
CA GLN A 239 -20.90 4.81 12.36
C GLN A 239 -21.22 3.34 12.55
N GLY A 240 -20.35 2.59 13.22
CA GLY A 240 -20.47 1.15 13.38
C GLY A 240 -20.21 0.35 12.11
N GLY A 241 -20.65 -0.90 12.10
CA GLY A 241 -20.45 -1.81 10.97
C GLY A 241 -19.15 -2.63 11.07
N ASN A 242 -18.81 -3.33 10.00
CA ASN A 242 -17.68 -4.24 9.97
C ASN A 242 -16.43 -3.52 9.44
N TYR A 243 -15.47 -3.26 10.31
CA TYR A 243 -14.14 -2.75 9.95
C TYR A 243 -13.10 -3.19 10.98
N VAL A 244 -11.85 -3.15 10.59
CA VAL A 244 -10.70 -3.28 11.49
C VAL A 244 -9.89 -1.99 11.41
N LEU A 245 -9.83 -1.26 12.53
CA LEU A 245 -8.94 -0.09 12.63
C LEU A 245 -7.55 -0.56 13.06
N VAL A 246 -6.58 -0.39 12.16
CA VAL A 246 -5.20 -0.82 12.37
C VAL A 246 -4.38 0.32 12.95
N ASN A 247 -3.61 0.04 14.00
CA ASN A 247 -2.80 1.02 14.70
C ASN A 247 -1.37 1.08 14.16
N ASN A 248 -1.20 1.69 12.97
CA ASN A 248 0.12 1.93 12.39
C ASN A 248 0.96 2.93 13.20
N ARG A 249 0.30 3.83 13.91
CA ARG A 249 0.98 4.75 14.82
C ARG A 249 1.76 3.99 15.89
N LEU A 250 1.12 3.02 16.54
CA LEU A 250 1.77 2.21 17.55
C LEU A 250 2.86 1.34 16.94
N LEU A 251 2.60 0.71 15.78
CA LEU A 251 3.61 -0.09 15.07
C LEU A 251 4.89 0.71 14.83
N LEU A 252 4.78 1.91 14.24
CA LEU A 252 5.96 2.72 13.97
C LEU A 252 6.64 3.22 15.24
N ALA A 253 5.88 3.50 16.30
CA ALA A 253 6.43 3.85 17.61
C ALA A 253 7.24 2.68 18.21
N GLU A 254 6.78 1.44 18.10
CA GLU A 254 7.50 0.24 18.55
C GLU A 254 8.78 0.01 17.73
N VAL A 255 8.71 0.14 16.41
CA VAL A 255 9.89 0.05 15.53
C VAL A 255 10.96 1.08 15.95
N ARG A 256 10.53 2.31 16.23
CA ARG A 256 11.45 3.39 16.64
C ARG A 256 12.01 3.23 18.04
N ALA A 257 11.27 2.56 18.92
CA ALA A 257 11.74 2.30 20.28
C ALA A 257 12.90 1.29 20.33
N ASP A 258 12.98 0.37 19.37
CA ASP A 258 14.07 -0.62 19.26
C ASP A 258 14.46 -0.87 17.80
N LEU A 259 15.06 0.13 17.18
CA LEU A 259 15.50 0.08 15.78
C LEU A 259 16.34 -1.15 15.45
N ALA A 260 17.24 -1.54 16.36
CA ALA A 260 18.16 -2.66 16.14
C ALA A 260 17.41 -4.01 16.07
N ALA A 261 16.36 -4.20 16.89
CA ALA A 261 15.54 -5.42 16.86
C ALA A 261 14.80 -5.58 15.52
N PHE A 262 14.49 -4.47 14.84
CA PHE A 262 13.87 -4.47 13.51
C PHE A 262 14.88 -4.42 12.35
N GLY A 263 16.19 -4.51 12.64
CA GLY A 263 17.23 -4.54 11.61
C GLY A 263 17.71 -3.16 11.13
N PHE A 264 17.21 -2.07 11.71
CA PHE A 264 17.60 -0.71 11.35
C PHE A 264 18.88 -0.27 12.10
N ASP A 265 19.61 0.67 11.51
CA ASP A 265 20.77 1.26 12.14
C ASP A 265 20.34 2.38 13.10
N PRO A 266 20.55 2.25 14.42
CA PRO A 266 20.13 3.26 15.38
C PRO A 266 20.73 4.64 15.17
N ASN A 267 21.86 4.73 14.48
CA ASN A 267 22.57 6.00 14.27
C ASN A 267 22.01 6.79 13.07
N VAL A 268 21.49 6.12 12.07
CA VAL A 268 21.08 6.74 10.78
C VAL A 268 19.67 6.38 10.33
N ALA A 269 18.97 5.49 11.03
CA ALA A 269 17.68 4.96 10.59
C ALA A 269 16.62 6.02 10.35
N GLN A 270 16.65 7.13 11.06
CA GLN A 270 15.71 8.24 10.94
C GLN A 270 16.10 9.26 9.86
N THR A 271 17.26 9.07 9.23
CA THR A 271 17.68 9.89 8.09
C THR A 271 17.03 9.35 6.82
N ALA A 272 16.55 10.26 5.95
CA ALA A 272 16.05 9.85 4.65
C ALA A 272 17.16 9.25 3.77
N VAL A 273 16.82 8.28 2.98
CA VAL A 273 17.73 7.69 1.98
C VAL A 273 18.06 8.72 0.90
N CYS A 274 17.04 9.45 0.45
CA CYS A 274 17.14 10.59 -0.46
C CYS A 274 16.47 11.79 0.18
N PHE A 275 17.25 12.85 0.44
CA PHE A 275 16.70 14.04 1.07
C PHE A 275 15.94 14.91 0.06
N ASP A 276 16.38 14.95 -1.18
CA ASP A 276 15.66 15.59 -2.26
C ASP A 276 14.65 14.61 -2.87
N ALA A 277 13.39 14.74 -2.47
CA ALA A 277 12.29 13.94 -3.01
C ALA A 277 12.15 14.09 -4.53
N SER A 278 12.66 15.16 -5.14
CA SER A 278 12.66 15.38 -6.58
C SER A 278 13.75 14.58 -7.30
N ALA A 279 14.81 14.18 -6.58
CA ALA A 279 15.96 13.55 -7.21
C ALA A 279 15.68 12.11 -7.65
N GLY A 280 14.76 11.40 -6.98
CA GLY A 280 14.45 9.98 -7.28
C GLY A 280 15.67 9.06 -7.37
N ASN A 281 16.86 9.61 -7.19
CA ASN A 281 18.16 8.96 -7.30
C ASN A 281 19.06 9.43 -6.15
N CYS A 282 19.17 8.61 -5.12
CA CYS A 282 19.98 8.89 -3.94
C CYS A 282 21.46 9.11 -4.26
N GLN A 283 21.95 8.61 -5.39
CA GLN A 283 23.33 8.84 -5.84
C GLN A 283 23.59 10.28 -6.26
N ALA A 284 22.55 11.00 -6.66
CA ALA A 284 22.63 12.41 -7.03
C ALA A 284 22.53 13.34 -5.81
N ASP A 285 22.15 12.82 -4.64
CA ASP A 285 22.05 13.61 -3.42
C ASP A 285 23.44 13.73 -2.73
N PRO A 286 24.06 14.93 -2.72
CA PRO A 286 25.38 15.13 -2.14
C PRO A 286 25.42 14.91 -0.61
N VAL A 287 24.29 14.93 0.07
CA VAL A 287 24.21 14.71 1.53
C VAL A 287 24.36 13.23 1.85
N TYR A 288 23.87 12.35 0.99
CA TYR A 288 23.87 10.90 1.20
C TYR A 288 24.93 10.15 0.41
N SER A 289 25.54 10.76 -0.58
CA SER A 289 26.71 10.22 -1.28
C SER A 289 28.00 10.41 -0.46
N LEU A 290 28.02 9.92 0.77
CA LEU A 290 29.23 9.89 1.61
C LEU A 290 30.32 9.08 0.91
N GLY A 291 31.22 9.77 0.20
CA GLY A 291 32.33 9.14 -0.50
C GLY A 291 31.94 8.32 -1.74
N GLY A 292 30.75 8.54 -2.33
CA GLY A 292 30.30 7.91 -3.55
C GLY A 292 29.57 6.58 -3.39
N SER A 293 29.16 6.19 -2.16
CA SER A 293 28.30 5.03 -1.92
C SER A 293 26.96 5.48 -1.35
N ALA A 294 25.87 5.07 -1.98
CA ALA A 294 24.53 5.25 -1.43
C ALA A 294 24.39 4.45 -0.13
N PRO A 295 23.68 4.96 0.88
CA PRO A 295 23.37 4.20 2.08
C PRO A 295 22.51 2.96 1.74
N ASP A 296 22.65 1.91 2.54
CA ASP A 296 21.80 0.72 2.41
C ASP A 296 20.36 1.04 2.88
N PRO A 297 19.37 1.10 2.01
CA PRO A 297 18.01 1.49 2.35
C PRO A 297 17.33 0.48 3.29
N SER A 298 17.78 -0.77 3.33
CA SER A 298 17.22 -1.77 4.23
C SER A 298 17.48 -1.46 5.70
N ARG A 299 18.42 -0.57 5.99
CA ARG A 299 18.79 -0.14 7.33
C ARG A 299 18.20 1.20 7.75
N LEU A 300 17.40 1.82 6.89
CA LEU A 300 16.82 3.15 7.09
C LEU A 300 15.29 3.07 7.15
N LEU A 301 14.67 3.97 7.94
CA LEU A 301 13.21 4.05 8.03
C LEU A 301 12.58 4.75 6.81
N PHE A 302 13.25 5.77 6.27
CA PHE A 302 12.69 6.64 5.25
C PHE A 302 13.48 6.59 3.95
N ASN A 303 12.75 6.61 2.84
CA ASN A 303 13.30 6.75 1.50
C ASN A 303 13.59 8.21 1.15
N ASP A 304 12.71 9.09 1.58
CA ASP A 304 12.78 10.54 1.36
C ASP A 304 12.27 11.30 2.60
N ALA A 305 11.88 12.54 2.43
CA ALA A 305 11.46 13.37 3.56
C ALA A 305 10.22 12.84 4.32
N VAL A 306 9.40 11.98 3.72
CA VAL A 306 8.12 11.51 4.30
C VAL A 306 7.84 10.04 4.07
N HIS A 307 8.37 9.44 2.98
CA HIS A 307 7.98 8.09 2.58
C HIS A 307 8.89 7.03 3.19
N PRO A 308 8.34 5.92 3.69
CA PRO A 308 9.11 4.84 4.27
C PRO A 308 9.87 4.03 3.22
N THR A 309 10.91 3.33 3.68
CA THR A 309 11.62 2.35 2.85
C THR A 309 10.80 1.08 2.66
N THR A 310 11.23 0.25 1.69
CA THR A 310 10.66 -1.09 1.48
C THR A 310 10.76 -1.99 2.71
N ALA A 311 11.75 -1.78 3.59
CA ALA A 311 11.89 -2.50 4.85
C ALA A 311 10.74 -2.16 5.81
N VAL A 312 10.40 -0.87 5.96
CA VAL A 312 9.24 -0.45 6.77
C VAL A 312 7.93 -0.91 6.13
N HIS A 313 7.81 -0.85 4.81
CA HIS A 313 6.64 -1.38 4.09
C HIS A 313 6.47 -2.89 4.32
N GLN A 314 7.57 -3.66 4.43
CA GLN A 314 7.48 -5.08 4.77
C GLN A 314 6.94 -5.27 6.19
N ILE A 315 7.46 -4.53 7.17
CA ILE A 315 6.97 -4.61 8.56
C ILE A 315 5.47 -4.27 8.63
N SER A 316 5.02 -3.25 7.89
CA SER A 316 3.59 -2.92 7.82
C SER A 316 2.76 -4.05 7.18
N ALA A 317 3.27 -4.69 6.14
CA ALA A 317 2.60 -5.82 5.50
C ALA A 317 2.53 -7.04 6.43
N ASP A 318 3.62 -7.36 7.13
CA ASP A 318 3.69 -8.46 8.11
C ASP A 318 2.69 -8.23 9.25
N TYR A 319 2.60 -7.00 9.74
CA TYR A 319 1.65 -6.62 10.79
C TYR A 319 0.20 -6.79 10.30
N LEU A 320 -0.13 -6.27 9.13
CA LEU A 320 -1.47 -6.44 8.53
C LEU A 320 -1.79 -7.92 8.30
N TYR A 321 -0.84 -8.68 7.78
CA TYR A 321 -1.01 -10.12 7.57
C TYR A 321 -1.25 -10.87 8.88
N SER A 322 -0.53 -10.50 9.95
CA SER A 322 -0.73 -11.10 11.27
C SER A 322 -2.14 -10.85 11.83
N ILE A 323 -2.69 -9.65 11.60
CA ILE A 323 -4.07 -9.30 11.98
C ILE A 323 -5.08 -10.15 11.21
N LEU A 324 -4.88 -10.31 9.90
CA LEU A 324 -5.79 -11.05 9.02
C LEU A 324 -5.73 -12.57 9.24
N SER A 325 -4.58 -13.09 9.64
CA SER A 325 -4.35 -14.52 9.90
C SER A 325 -4.56 -14.92 11.35
N ALA A 326 -4.73 -13.95 12.26
CA ALA A 326 -4.99 -14.23 13.69
C ALA A 326 -6.29 -15.02 13.88
N PRO A 327 -6.35 -15.96 14.83
CA PRO A 327 -7.58 -16.62 15.20
C PRO A 327 -8.67 -15.60 15.62
N TRP A 328 -9.91 -15.83 15.21
CA TRP A 328 -11.05 -14.92 15.45
C TRP A 328 -11.17 -14.47 16.91
N GLU A 329 -10.87 -15.34 17.86
CA GLU A 329 -10.92 -15.07 19.29
C GLU A 329 -9.92 -14.00 19.75
N VAL A 330 -8.84 -13.82 19.01
CA VAL A 330 -7.83 -12.78 19.29
C VAL A 330 -8.19 -11.45 18.63
N SER A 331 -8.84 -11.47 17.48
CA SER A 331 -9.21 -10.28 16.71
C SER A 331 -10.40 -9.48 17.32
N LEU A 332 -11.22 -10.14 18.14
CA LEU A 332 -12.41 -9.53 18.75
C LEU A 332 -12.11 -8.73 20.03
N LEU A 333 -10.88 -8.76 20.54
CA LEU A 333 -10.51 -8.09 21.79
C LEU A 333 -9.49 -6.99 21.50
N PRO A 334 -9.92 -5.72 21.34
CA PRO A 334 -9.05 -4.62 20.92
C PRO A 334 -7.79 -4.44 21.78
N GLU A 335 -7.86 -4.79 23.07
CA GLU A 335 -6.71 -4.66 23.99
C GLU A 335 -5.96 -5.97 24.22
N MET A 336 -6.65 -7.10 24.27
CA MET A 336 -6.01 -8.41 24.45
C MET A 336 -5.38 -8.92 23.14
N GLY A 337 -5.95 -8.58 21.99
CA GLY A 337 -5.34 -8.86 20.69
C GLY A 337 -3.97 -8.22 20.54
N ARG A 338 -3.78 -7.00 21.06
CA ARG A 338 -2.48 -6.32 21.05
C ARG A 338 -1.44 -7.00 21.93
N SER A 339 -1.83 -7.58 23.05
CA SER A 339 -0.89 -8.31 23.93
C SER A 339 -0.53 -9.69 23.39
N ALA A 340 -1.43 -10.37 22.69
CA ALA A 340 -1.16 -11.68 22.09
C ALA A 340 -0.29 -11.61 20.83
N LEU A 341 -0.32 -10.48 20.10
CA LEU A 341 0.57 -10.22 18.98
C LEU A 341 1.98 -9.79 19.41
N ARG A 342 2.20 -9.55 20.73
CA ARG A 342 3.50 -9.21 21.32
C ARG A 342 4.19 -10.41 21.98
N ALA A 343 3.53 -11.53 22.09
CA ALA A 343 4.06 -12.79 22.65
C ALA A 343 4.50 -13.76 21.55
#